data_4ca08e96a1356e8533e575e1f7e9636a
#
_entry.id   4ca08e96a1356e8533e575e1f7e9636a
#
_cell.length_a   1.000
_cell.length_b   1.000
_cell.length_c   1.000
_cell.angle_alpha   90.00
_cell.angle_beta   90.00
_cell.angle_gamma   90.00
#
_symmetry.space_group_name_H-M   'P 1'
#
loop_
_entity.id
_entity.type
_entity.pdbx_description
1 polymer ?
#
loop_
_entity_poly.entity_id
_entity_poly.type
_entity_poly.pdbx_seq_one_letter_code
_entity_poly.pdbx_strand_id
1 'polypeptide(L)'
;MSDLTFDRRAVLKGAGAAAVGLSAIAQAAAGRRKYVIVGVGSRARMYMTAITKTFKDGNELVAVCDTNPGRLDVALKYVAPNGAKPKKYLAADFDRMVKELKPDCVIVTTPDAFHDEYIVRSLDAGMDCITEKPLTTTPEKAQRIVDACKRNNRHVRVLFNYRYSPPRTQVKDLLMSGAIGDVLSVDFQWLLNTLHGADYFRRWHSQKDISGGLMIHKATHHFDLVNWWLGSDPEVVMAYGKKEFYTPAMARRMGLQSHHERCHTCPEKDKCTFFLDITKDKNFKELYFDNEKHDGYFRDRCVWRPEIDIEDTMNVIVKYKMGATLSYSLNAMNAWEGYNIAFNGTKGRLEHSIVEGGAVSAGATNYQADQDRERTRLIPLRGKAEDLEVWTGTGGHGGGDNVMLTEVFGKAEDDKYKRAADERSGLYSILIGAAANKCFVNGNAVKIADLVTGLSSPVVAPMPTRSDPVPMPS
;
A
#
# COMPACT_ATOMS: atom_id res chain seq x y z
N MET A 1 -5.63 -63.15 0.22
CA MET A 1 -4.20 -62.98 0.46
C MET A 1 -3.56 -62.66 -0.88
N SER A 2 -3.29 -61.41 -1.13
CA SER A 2 -2.37 -60.93 -2.13
C SER A 2 -1.97 -59.49 -1.73
N ASP A 3 -0.74 -59.39 -1.23
CA ASP A 3 -0.07 -58.17 -0.81
C ASP A 3 0.11 -57.23 -2.01
N LEU A 4 -0.46 -56.03 -1.91
CA LEU A 4 -0.10 -54.89 -2.77
C LEU A 4 0.87 -54.00 -2.00
N THR A 5 2.16 -54.27 -2.20
CA THR A 5 3.23 -53.36 -1.78
C THR A 5 3.24 -52.09 -2.65
N PHE A 6 2.87 -50.97 -2.06
CA PHE A 6 3.00 -49.64 -2.67
C PHE A 6 4.47 -49.22 -2.69
N ASP A 7 5.05 -49.15 -3.88
CA ASP A 7 6.43 -48.62 -4.08
C ASP A 7 6.44 -47.09 -3.86
N ARG A 8 7.03 -46.66 -2.76
CA ARG A 8 7.21 -45.27 -2.35
C ARG A 8 8.19 -44.45 -3.22
N ARG A 9 8.77 -45.05 -4.26
CA ARG A 9 9.75 -44.37 -5.15
C ARG A 9 9.17 -43.81 -6.45
N ALA A 10 7.93 -44.08 -6.77
CA ALA A 10 7.29 -43.61 -8.00
C ALA A 10 6.51 -42.28 -7.90
N VAL A 11 6.40 -41.68 -6.69
CA VAL A 11 5.64 -40.40 -6.48
C VAL A 11 6.56 -39.16 -6.51
N LEU A 12 7.89 -39.31 -6.68
CA LEU A 12 8.86 -38.20 -6.61
C LEU A 12 9.29 -37.64 -7.96
N LYS A 13 8.56 -37.91 -9.06
CA LYS A 13 8.89 -37.35 -10.41
C LYS A 13 7.70 -36.63 -11.05
N GLY A 14 6.95 -35.80 -10.31
CA GLY A 14 5.82 -35.09 -10.89
C GLY A 14 5.41 -33.78 -10.19
N ALA A 15 6.19 -33.28 -9.24
CA ALA A 15 5.87 -32.06 -8.53
C ALA A 15 7.07 -31.09 -8.50
N GLY A 16 7.59 -30.81 -9.66
CA GLY A 16 8.60 -29.80 -9.87
C GLY A 16 7.98 -28.65 -10.64
N ALA A 17 7.34 -27.69 -9.96
CA ALA A 17 7.26 -26.30 -10.35
C ALA A 17 6.23 -25.58 -9.48
N ALA A 18 6.64 -24.48 -8.87
CA ALA A 18 5.82 -23.45 -8.24
C ALA A 18 5.50 -23.60 -6.75
N ALA A 19 6.42 -24.01 -5.95
CA ALA A 19 6.55 -23.49 -4.59
C ALA A 19 7.74 -22.53 -4.56
N VAL A 20 7.69 -21.45 -5.34
CA VAL A 20 8.46 -20.27 -5.02
C VAL A 20 7.66 -19.56 -3.95
N GLY A 21 7.61 -20.16 -2.77
CA GLY A 21 7.50 -19.38 -1.59
C GLY A 21 8.59 -18.31 -1.71
N LEU A 22 8.33 -17.08 -1.31
CA LEU A 22 9.33 -16.17 -0.79
C LEU A 22 9.92 -16.90 0.42
N SER A 23 10.60 -18.00 0.11
CA SER A 23 11.30 -18.81 1.07
C SER A 23 12.19 -17.86 1.79
N ALA A 24 12.04 -17.90 3.09
CA ALA A 24 13.07 -17.54 3.99
C ALA A 24 14.37 -17.59 3.22
N ILE A 25 14.91 -16.43 2.97
CA ILE A 25 16.24 -16.26 2.45
C ILE A 25 17.06 -17.23 3.26
N ALA A 26 17.58 -18.25 2.60
CA ALA A 26 18.47 -19.19 3.26
C ALA A 26 19.47 -18.33 3.99
N GLN A 27 19.42 -18.34 5.29
CA GLN A 27 20.30 -17.57 6.15
C GLN A 27 21.70 -18.08 5.81
N ALA A 28 22.35 -17.34 4.89
CA ALA A 28 23.68 -17.67 4.45
C ALA A 28 24.53 -17.75 5.71
N ALA A 29 25.18 -18.85 5.91
CA ALA A 29 26.17 -18.99 6.96
C ALA A 29 27.12 -17.78 6.90
N ALA A 30 27.22 -17.04 8.01
CA ALA A 30 28.25 -16.07 8.34
C ALA A 30 28.16 -14.61 7.81
N GLY A 31 27.02 -13.99 7.56
CA GLY A 31 27.00 -12.55 7.28
C GLY A 31 25.63 -11.90 7.49
N ARG A 32 25.62 -10.62 7.92
CA ARG A 32 24.39 -9.82 7.93
C ARG A 32 23.96 -9.51 6.49
N ARG A 33 22.66 -9.59 6.22
CA ARG A 33 22.11 -9.21 4.92
C ARG A 33 22.23 -7.70 4.70
N LYS A 34 22.79 -7.31 3.55
CA LYS A 34 23.09 -5.93 3.19
C LYS A 34 21.95 -5.27 2.45
N TYR A 35 21.48 -4.16 3.00
CA TYR A 35 20.38 -3.37 2.43
C TYR A 35 20.84 -1.99 1.99
N VAL A 36 20.21 -1.50 0.94
CA VAL A 36 20.23 -0.10 0.52
C VAL A 36 18.80 0.43 0.55
N ILE A 37 18.61 1.68 0.98
CA ILE A 37 17.32 2.37 0.91
C ILE A 37 17.42 3.49 -0.12
N VAL A 38 16.49 3.50 -1.09
CA VAL A 38 16.36 4.55 -2.11
C VAL A 38 15.11 5.38 -1.83
N GLY A 39 15.32 6.72 -1.67
CA GLY A 39 14.28 7.64 -1.20
C GLY A 39 14.23 7.69 0.33
N VAL A 40 14.95 8.64 0.96
CA VAL A 40 15.04 8.74 2.43
C VAL A 40 14.09 9.78 3.00
N GLY A 41 12.84 9.79 2.52
CA GLY A 41 11.74 10.55 3.08
C GLY A 41 11.26 10.00 4.44
N SER A 42 10.13 10.53 4.92
CA SER A 42 9.55 10.14 6.23
C SER A 42 9.33 8.63 6.35
N ARG A 43 8.85 7.97 5.28
CA ARG A 43 8.54 6.52 5.31
C ARG A 43 9.78 5.64 5.48
N ALA A 44 10.92 6.04 4.96
CA ALA A 44 12.18 5.31 5.07
C ALA A 44 12.65 5.09 6.52
N ARG A 45 12.26 5.98 7.45
CA ARG A 45 12.65 5.89 8.87
C ARG A 45 12.23 4.57 9.53
N MET A 46 11.08 4.04 9.16
CA MET A 46 10.60 2.75 9.66
C MET A 46 11.58 1.63 9.30
N TYR A 47 12.03 1.58 8.05
CA TYR A 47 12.99 0.57 7.57
C TYR A 47 14.40 0.80 8.13
N MET A 48 14.83 2.06 8.20
CA MET A 48 16.11 2.39 8.86
C MET A 48 16.13 1.90 10.32
N THR A 49 15.03 2.12 11.07
CA THR A 49 14.92 1.63 12.45
C THR A 49 14.91 0.10 12.50
N ALA A 50 14.15 -0.56 11.63
CA ALA A 50 14.09 -2.01 11.58
C ALA A 50 15.48 -2.62 11.37
N ILE A 51 16.23 -2.15 10.38
CA ILE A 51 17.53 -2.68 10.00
C ILE A 51 18.63 -2.34 11.01
N THR A 52 18.65 -1.08 11.53
CA THR A 52 19.78 -0.60 12.32
C THR A 52 19.59 -0.77 13.83
N LYS A 53 18.36 -1.05 14.28
CA LYS A 53 18.04 -1.19 15.71
C LYS A 53 17.32 -2.49 16.01
N THR A 54 16.11 -2.71 15.47
CA THR A 54 15.23 -3.80 15.89
C THR A 54 15.75 -5.18 15.47
N PHE A 55 16.22 -5.30 14.23
CA PHE A 55 16.71 -6.56 13.62
C PHE A 55 18.17 -6.47 13.18
N LYS A 56 18.98 -5.68 13.87
CA LYS A 56 20.37 -5.36 13.52
C LYS A 56 21.31 -6.56 13.45
N ASP A 57 20.99 -7.64 14.18
CA ASP A 57 21.89 -8.80 14.28
C ASP A 57 21.96 -9.58 12.96
N GLY A 58 20.86 -9.64 12.20
CA GLY A 58 20.78 -10.30 10.89
C GLY A 58 20.89 -9.34 9.70
N ASN A 59 20.88 -8.03 9.92
CA ASN A 59 20.72 -7.04 8.85
C ASN A 59 21.72 -5.88 8.98
N GLU A 60 22.11 -5.31 7.84
CA GLU A 60 23.03 -4.18 7.76
C GLU A 60 22.54 -3.16 6.72
N LEU A 61 22.41 -1.90 7.10
CA LEU A 61 22.18 -0.79 6.19
C LEU A 61 23.54 -0.30 5.68
N VAL A 62 23.88 -0.63 4.42
CA VAL A 62 25.19 -0.29 3.84
C VAL A 62 25.20 1.04 3.11
N ALA A 63 24.03 1.48 2.59
CA ALA A 63 23.89 2.81 1.99
C ALA A 63 22.46 3.34 2.04
N VAL A 64 22.38 4.68 1.86
CA VAL A 64 21.16 5.43 1.59
C VAL A 64 21.35 6.24 0.31
N CYS A 65 20.28 6.36 -0.49
CA CYS A 65 20.27 7.02 -1.79
C CYS A 65 19.07 7.95 -1.93
N ASP A 66 19.28 9.20 -2.34
CA ASP A 66 18.20 10.19 -2.55
C ASP A 66 18.64 11.24 -3.58
N THR A 67 17.71 11.96 -4.17
CA THR A 67 17.98 13.12 -5.02
C THR A 67 18.42 14.34 -4.21
N ASN A 68 18.01 14.43 -2.94
CA ASN A 68 18.24 15.57 -2.06
C ASN A 68 19.41 15.30 -1.08
N PRO A 69 20.55 16.00 -1.21
CA PRO A 69 21.72 15.77 -0.36
C PRO A 69 21.46 16.08 1.12
N GLY A 70 20.59 17.04 1.43
CA GLY A 70 20.26 17.36 2.82
C GLY A 70 19.44 16.25 3.48
N ARG A 71 18.51 15.59 2.76
CA ARG A 71 17.80 14.42 3.28
C ARG A 71 18.73 13.24 3.53
N LEU A 72 19.78 13.06 2.72
CA LEU A 72 20.83 12.06 3.00
C LEU A 72 21.54 12.34 4.32
N ASP A 73 21.88 13.58 4.61
CA ASP A 73 22.53 13.95 5.88
C ASP A 73 21.60 13.76 7.09
N VAL A 74 20.31 14.05 6.95
CA VAL A 74 19.30 13.75 7.96
C VAL A 74 19.18 12.25 8.20
N ALA A 75 19.22 11.43 7.16
CA ALA A 75 19.16 9.97 7.28
C ALA A 75 20.40 9.41 8.02
N LEU A 76 21.61 9.89 7.70
CA LEU A 76 22.82 9.49 8.42
C LEU A 76 22.75 9.86 9.90
N LYS A 77 22.33 11.09 10.22
CA LYS A 77 22.11 11.56 11.59
C LYS A 77 21.08 10.72 12.33
N TYR A 78 20.02 10.28 11.63
CA TYR A 78 18.95 9.46 12.22
C TYR A 78 19.42 8.08 12.66
N VAL A 79 20.28 7.42 11.89
CA VAL A 79 20.76 6.06 12.20
C VAL A 79 22.02 6.02 13.07
N ALA A 80 22.76 7.12 13.17
CA ALA A 80 24.01 7.20 13.93
C ALA A 80 23.89 6.75 15.39
N PRO A 81 22.82 7.09 16.16
CA PRO A 81 22.64 6.62 17.53
C PRO A 81 22.55 5.09 17.67
N ASN A 82 22.20 4.39 16.58
CA ASN A 82 22.15 2.91 16.53
C ASN A 82 23.52 2.28 16.19
N GLY A 83 24.57 3.10 16.00
CA GLY A 83 25.91 2.66 15.61
C GLY A 83 26.07 2.37 14.11
N ALA A 84 25.04 2.61 13.29
CA ALA A 84 25.09 2.38 11.85
C ALA A 84 25.80 3.55 11.13
N LYS A 85 26.63 3.21 10.13
CA LYS A 85 27.41 4.17 9.33
C LYS A 85 27.25 3.87 7.82
N PRO A 86 26.01 3.95 7.28
CA PRO A 86 25.82 3.69 5.85
C PRO A 86 26.50 4.78 5.02
N LYS A 87 26.93 4.42 3.80
CA LYS A 87 27.36 5.43 2.83
C LYS A 87 26.19 6.19 2.26
N LYS A 88 26.39 7.44 1.81
CA LYS A 88 25.38 8.22 1.12
C LYS A 88 25.70 8.34 -0.37
N TYR A 89 24.68 8.24 -1.22
CA TYR A 89 24.80 8.40 -2.67
C TYR A 89 23.66 9.28 -3.19
N LEU A 90 23.96 10.11 -4.17
CA LEU A 90 22.91 10.77 -4.94
C LEU A 90 22.23 9.76 -5.88
N ALA A 91 20.98 10.00 -6.22
CA ALA A 91 20.19 9.12 -7.09
C ALA A 91 20.86 8.86 -8.46
N ALA A 92 21.57 9.86 -9.00
CA ALA A 92 22.36 9.72 -10.22
C ALA A 92 23.49 8.68 -10.11
N ASP A 93 23.96 8.41 -8.91
CA ASP A 93 25.03 7.46 -8.61
C ASP A 93 24.54 6.05 -8.25
N PHE A 94 23.26 5.75 -8.46
CA PHE A 94 22.67 4.46 -8.04
C PHE A 94 23.45 3.25 -8.57
N ASP A 95 23.77 3.21 -9.86
CA ASP A 95 24.48 2.07 -10.47
C ASP A 95 25.91 1.96 -9.94
N ARG A 96 26.58 3.10 -9.69
CA ARG A 96 27.89 3.14 -9.04
C ARG A 96 27.81 2.54 -7.63
N MET A 97 26.81 2.95 -6.84
CA MET A 97 26.55 2.43 -5.49
C MET A 97 26.38 0.90 -5.51
N VAL A 98 25.53 0.39 -6.41
CA VAL A 98 25.29 -1.06 -6.56
C VAL A 98 26.57 -1.81 -6.89
N LYS A 99 27.35 -1.30 -7.86
CA LYS A 99 28.63 -1.90 -8.28
C LYS A 99 29.67 -1.92 -7.16
N GLU A 100 29.78 -0.84 -6.38
CA GLU A 100 30.75 -0.71 -5.28
C GLU A 100 30.39 -1.56 -4.06
N LEU A 101 29.11 -1.61 -3.68
CA LEU A 101 28.67 -2.18 -2.40
C LEU A 101 28.14 -3.61 -2.52
N LYS A 102 27.67 -3.99 -3.71
CA LYS A 102 27.02 -5.28 -3.99
C LYS A 102 26.01 -5.64 -2.88
N PRO A 103 24.97 -4.84 -2.68
CA PRO A 103 23.97 -5.12 -1.66
C PRO A 103 23.16 -6.37 -2.04
N ASP A 104 22.57 -7.03 -1.04
CA ASP A 104 21.68 -8.18 -1.28
C ASP A 104 20.28 -7.73 -1.67
N CYS A 105 19.85 -6.56 -1.16
CA CYS A 105 18.48 -6.09 -1.35
C CYS A 105 18.41 -4.56 -1.41
N VAL A 106 17.57 -4.05 -2.31
CA VAL A 106 17.19 -2.64 -2.39
C VAL A 106 15.77 -2.46 -1.85
N ILE A 107 15.59 -1.46 -0.98
CA ILE A 107 14.29 -1.03 -0.47
C ILE A 107 13.94 0.29 -1.15
N VAL A 108 12.82 0.31 -1.89
CA VAL A 108 12.35 1.47 -2.64
C VAL A 108 11.27 2.18 -1.84
N THR A 109 11.54 3.46 -1.49
CA THR A 109 10.66 4.36 -0.73
C THR A 109 10.61 5.77 -1.35
N THR A 110 10.81 5.85 -2.66
CA THR A 110 10.70 7.07 -3.47
C THR A 110 9.25 7.54 -3.62
N PRO A 111 8.94 8.68 -4.22
CA PRO A 111 7.59 8.94 -4.73
C PRO A 111 7.18 7.87 -5.75
N ASP A 112 5.89 7.56 -5.79
CA ASP A 112 5.31 6.39 -6.46
C ASP A 112 5.70 6.24 -7.93
N ALA A 113 5.78 7.38 -8.65
CA ALA A 113 6.15 7.41 -10.07
C ALA A 113 7.56 6.88 -10.38
N PHE A 114 8.42 6.76 -9.38
CA PHE A 114 9.80 6.33 -9.56
C PHE A 114 10.06 4.91 -9.04
N HIS A 115 9.04 4.22 -8.52
CA HIS A 115 9.20 2.86 -8.01
C HIS A 115 9.68 1.91 -9.10
N ASP A 116 9.06 1.92 -10.28
CA ASP A 116 9.39 1.02 -11.40
C ASP A 116 10.84 1.17 -11.86
N GLU A 117 11.39 2.38 -11.86
CA GLU A 117 12.78 2.61 -12.25
C GLU A 117 13.75 1.84 -11.35
N TYR A 118 13.64 2.03 -10.03
CA TYR A 118 14.55 1.38 -9.09
C TYR A 118 14.27 -0.11 -8.92
N ILE A 119 13.02 -0.56 -9.06
CA ILE A 119 12.66 -1.98 -9.10
C ILE A 119 13.36 -2.67 -10.26
N VAL A 120 13.19 -2.15 -11.49
CA VAL A 120 13.79 -2.73 -12.71
C VAL A 120 15.32 -2.75 -12.61
N ARG A 121 15.96 -1.63 -12.23
CA ARG A 121 17.42 -1.54 -12.08
C ARG A 121 17.96 -2.51 -11.03
N SER A 122 17.21 -2.72 -9.93
CA SER A 122 17.60 -3.68 -8.89
C SER A 122 17.55 -5.11 -9.39
N LEU A 123 16.46 -5.50 -10.05
CA LEU A 123 16.30 -6.85 -10.61
C LEU A 123 17.34 -7.13 -11.69
N ASP A 124 17.59 -6.18 -12.61
CA ASP A 124 18.57 -6.31 -13.69
C ASP A 124 20.03 -6.42 -13.16
N ALA A 125 20.29 -5.83 -12.00
CA ALA A 125 21.57 -6.00 -11.29
C ALA A 125 21.64 -7.27 -10.44
N GLY A 126 20.62 -8.13 -10.46
CA GLY A 126 20.59 -9.41 -9.74
C GLY A 126 20.30 -9.31 -8.25
N MET A 127 19.81 -8.18 -7.77
CA MET A 127 19.45 -7.96 -6.35
C MET A 127 17.99 -8.31 -6.08
N ASP A 128 17.69 -8.62 -4.82
CA ASP A 128 16.32 -8.64 -4.35
C ASP A 128 15.77 -7.21 -4.25
N CYS A 129 14.46 -7.07 -4.41
CA CYS A 129 13.80 -5.77 -4.31
C CYS A 129 12.59 -5.83 -3.38
N ILE A 130 12.55 -4.89 -2.45
CA ILE A 130 11.42 -4.60 -1.59
C ILE A 130 10.92 -3.21 -1.96
N THR A 131 9.63 -3.03 -2.19
CA THR A 131 9.06 -1.72 -2.49
C THR A 131 7.92 -1.37 -1.54
N GLU A 132 7.82 -0.08 -1.22
CA GLU A 132 6.61 0.48 -0.65
C GLU A 132 5.45 0.38 -1.65
N LYS A 133 4.23 0.42 -1.12
CA LYS A 133 3.03 0.56 -1.94
C LYS A 133 2.86 2.01 -2.42
N PRO A 134 2.22 2.24 -3.55
CA PRO A 134 1.79 1.28 -4.57
C PRO A 134 2.97 0.68 -5.32
N LEU A 135 2.77 -0.42 -6.03
CA LEU A 135 3.85 -1.01 -6.83
C LEU A 135 4.43 -0.01 -7.85
N THR A 136 3.56 0.72 -8.53
CA THR A 136 3.86 1.85 -9.44
C THR A 136 2.58 2.62 -9.76
N THR A 137 2.59 3.55 -10.74
CA THR A 137 1.49 4.50 -10.99
C THR A 137 0.73 4.31 -12.29
N THR A 138 1.29 3.61 -13.29
CA THR A 138 0.62 3.42 -14.59
C THR A 138 0.75 1.98 -15.10
N PRO A 139 -0.14 1.53 -16.02
CA PRO A 139 -0.03 0.22 -16.64
C PRO A 139 1.28 0.01 -17.41
N GLU A 140 1.81 1.03 -18.08
CA GLU A 140 3.05 0.97 -18.83
C GLU A 140 4.25 0.73 -17.91
N LYS A 141 4.30 1.41 -16.78
CA LYS A 141 5.31 1.19 -15.73
C LYS A 141 5.16 -0.19 -15.09
N ALA A 142 3.91 -0.62 -14.86
CA ALA A 142 3.61 -1.97 -14.38
C ALA A 142 4.12 -3.05 -15.36
N GLN A 143 3.93 -2.87 -16.67
CA GLN A 143 4.47 -3.79 -17.68
C GLN A 143 5.99 -3.90 -17.60
N ARG A 144 6.71 -2.79 -17.39
CA ARG A 144 8.18 -2.80 -17.22
C ARG A 144 8.62 -3.68 -16.04
N ILE A 145 7.87 -3.65 -14.94
CA ILE A 145 8.14 -4.50 -13.76
C ILE A 145 7.87 -5.97 -14.09
N VAL A 146 6.74 -6.29 -14.72
CA VAL A 146 6.41 -7.67 -15.16
C VAL A 146 7.50 -8.24 -16.04
N ASP A 147 7.95 -7.47 -17.05
CA ASP A 147 9.00 -7.88 -17.99
C ASP A 147 10.34 -8.08 -17.26
N ALA A 148 10.68 -7.21 -16.29
CA ALA A 148 11.90 -7.34 -15.49
C ALA A 148 11.85 -8.58 -14.58
N CYS A 149 10.73 -8.84 -13.91
CA CYS A 149 10.54 -10.03 -13.10
C CYS A 149 10.71 -11.31 -13.95
N LYS A 150 10.08 -11.34 -15.12
CA LYS A 150 10.17 -12.48 -16.04
C LYS A 150 11.57 -12.72 -16.58
N ARG A 151 12.27 -11.68 -17.10
CA ARG A 151 13.61 -11.84 -17.67
C ARG A 151 14.66 -12.22 -16.65
N ASN A 152 14.49 -11.78 -15.39
CA ASN A 152 15.43 -12.07 -14.31
C ASN A 152 15.03 -13.29 -13.46
N ASN A 153 13.85 -13.89 -13.74
CA ASN A 153 13.25 -14.96 -12.92
C ASN A 153 13.25 -14.61 -11.43
N ARG A 154 12.75 -13.41 -11.09
CA ARG A 154 12.71 -12.85 -9.74
C ARG A 154 11.36 -12.24 -9.44
N HIS A 155 11.06 -12.10 -8.16
CA HIS A 155 9.88 -11.44 -7.63
C HIS A 155 10.25 -10.18 -6.86
N VAL A 156 9.29 -9.25 -6.76
CA VAL A 156 9.40 -8.04 -5.95
C VAL A 156 8.51 -8.19 -4.73
N ARG A 157 9.03 -7.94 -3.55
CA ARG A 157 8.23 -7.87 -2.34
C ARG A 157 7.54 -6.51 -2.25
N VAL A 158 6.20 -6.49 -2.19
CA VAL A 158 5.39 -5.28 -2.02
C VAL A 158 4.86 -5.20 -0.59
N LEU A 159 5.05 -4.08 0.08
CA LEU A 159 4.78 -3.96 1.51
C LEU A 159 3.35 -3.47 1.79
N PHE A 160 2.39 -4.38 1.72
CA PHE A 160 1.00 -4.14 2.12
C PHE A 160 0.79 -4.42 3.61
N ASN A 161 1.18 -3.46 4.45
CA ASN A 161 1.08 -3.57 5.91
C ASN A 161 -0.34 -3.79 6.44
N TYR A 162 -1.37 -3.37 5.71
CA TYR A 162 -2.76 -3.57 6.10
C TYR A 162 -3.16 -5.04 6.21
N ARG A 163 -2.58 -5.95 5.42
CA ARG A 163 -2.83 -7.38 5.55
C ARG A 163 -2.41 -7.96 6.91
N TYR A 164 -1.44 -7.31 7.58
CA TYR A 164 -0.86 -7.73 8.85
C TYR A 164 -1.56 -7.15 10.08
N SER A 165 -2.46 -6.20 9.89
CA SER A 165 -3.27 -5.64 10.96
C SER A 165 -4.21 -6.69 11.53
N PRO A 166 -4.23 -6.93 12.86
CA PRO A 166 -5.06 -7.97 13.47
C PRO A 166 -6.54 -7.90 13.10
N PRO A 167 -7.23 -6.74 13.16
CA PRO A 167 -8.64 -6.68 12.78
C PRO A 167 -8.90 -7.07 11.32
N ARG A 168 -7.98 -6.74 10.40
CA ARG A 168 -8.09 -7.11 8.98
C ARG A 168 -7.76 -8.59 8.75
N THR A 169 -6.83 -9.14 9.54
CA THR A 169 -6.55 -10.58 9.56
C THR A 169 -7.75 -11.36 10.10
N GLN A 170 -8.50 -10.83 11.09
CA GLN A 170 -9.74 -11.43 11.58
C GLN A 170 -10.79 -11.58 10.47
N VAL A 171 -10.98 -10.56 9.63
CA VAL A 171 -11.86 -10.65 8.46
C VAL A 171 -11.44 -11.81 7.56
N LYS A 172 -10.13 -11.93 7.26
CA LYS A 172 -9.60 -13.04 6.45
C LYS A 172 -9.86 -14.39 7.09
N ASP A 173 -9.66 -14.53 8.38
CA ASP A 173 -9.91 -15.78 9.14
C ASP A 173 -11.39 -16.20 9.06
N LEU A 174 -12.29 -15.25 9.26
CA LEU A 174 -13.75 -15.50 9.18
C LEU A 174 -14.20 -15.91 7.76
N LEU A 175 -13.63 -15.28 6.73
CA LEU A 175 -13.93 -15.67 5.34
C LEU A 175 -13.36 -17.06 5.01
N MET A 176 -12.13 -17.36 5.45
CA MET A 176 -11.51 -18.68 5.27
C MET A 176 -12.25 -19.79 6.01
N SER A 177 -12.87 -19.51 7.16
CA SER A 177 -13.68 -20.48 7.90
C SER A 177 -15.00 -20.83 7.20
N GLY A 178 -15.40 -20.07 6.17
CA GLY A 178 -16.68 -20.23 5.49
C GLY A 178 -17.88 -19.77 6.33
N ALA A 179 -17.68 -18.91 7.34
CA ALA A 179 -18.72 -18.42 8.25
C ALA A 179 -19.94 -17.83 7.53
N ILE A 180 -19.72 -17.17 6.38
CA ILE A 180 -20.80 -16.61 5.55
C ILE A 180 -21.02 -17.38 4.23
N GLY A 181 -20.36 -18.51 4.03
CA GLY A 181 -20.39 -19.29 2.78
C GLY A 181 -19.63 -18.59 1.66
N ASP A 182 -20.08 -18.78 0.40
CA ASP A 182 -19.48 -18.13 -0.78
C ASP A 182 -19.82 -16.64 -0.79
N VAL A 183 -18.80 -15.79 -0.94
CA VAL A 183 -19.01 -14.34 -1.05
C VAL A 183 -19.57 -13.99 -2.43
N LEU A 184 -20.70 -13.27 -2.44
CA LEU A 184 -21.41 -12.84 -3.65
C LEU A 184 -21.16 -11.37 -3.97
N SER A 185 -21.10 -10.51 -2.94
CA SER A 185 -20.78 -9.08 -3.11
C SER A 185 -20.08 -8.51 -1.88
N VAL A 186 -19.38 -7.40 -2.09
CA VAL A 186 -18.68 -6.62 -1.08
C VAL A 186 -19.08 -5.17 -1.19
N ASP A 187 -19.45 -4.54 -0.08
CA ASP A 187 -19.70 -3.10 0.04
C ASP A 187 -18.60 -2.49 0.88
N PHE A 188 -17.82 -1.55 0.34
CA PHE A 188 -16.66 -0.99 1.02
C PHE A 188 -16.62 0.53 0.91
N GLN A 189 -16.69 1.22 2.05
CA GLN A 189 -16.57 2.67 2.16
C GLN A 189 -15.29 3.02 2.89
N TRP A 190 -14.41 3.76 2.27
CA TRP A 190 -13.24 4.37 2.90
C TRP A 190 -13.44 5.87 3.08
N LEU A 191 -13.23 6.33 4.30
CA LEU A 191 -13.43 7.70 4.72
C LEU A 191 -12.07 8.28 5.13
N LEU A 192 -11.60 9.31 4.42
CA LEU A 192 -10.44 10.08 4.84
C LEU A 192 -10.92 11.34 5.56
N ASN A 193 -10.44 11.58 6.77
CA ASN A 193 -10.73 12.83 7.45
C ASN A 193 -10.05 14.02 6.72
N THR A 194 -10.49 15.23 7.04
CA THR A 194 -9.98 16.43 6.36
C THR A 194 -8.50 16.69 6.58
N LEU A 195 -7.89 16.19 7.67
CA LEU A 195 -6.45 16.36 7.94
C LEU A 195 -5.61 15.47 7.02
N HIS A 196 -5.91 14.17 7.00
CA HIS A 196 -5.23 13.21 6.15
C HIS A 196 -5.55 13.43 4.68
N GLY A 197 -6.82 13.72 4.36
CA GLY A 197 -7.25 14.10 3.02
C GLY A 197 -6.45 15.29 2.50
N ALA A 198 -6.44 16.41 3.23
CA ALA A 198 -5.70 17.61 2.85
C ALA A 198 -4.21 17.33 2.58
N ASP A 199 -3.60 16.40 3.32
CA ASP A 199 -2.19 16.06 3.15
C ASP A 199 -1.87 15.54 1.74
N TYR A 200 -2.77 14.81 1.10
CA TYR A 200 -2.64 14.37 -0.28
C TYR A 200 -2.72 15.53 -1.28
N PHE A 201 -3.51 16.56 -0.99
CA PHE A 201 -3.68 17.72 -1.85
C PHE A 201 -2.57 18.79 -1.65
N ARG A 202 -1.68 18.63 -0.66
CA ARG A 202 -0.51 19.50 -0.42
C ARG A 202 0.74 19.03 -1.15
N ARG A 203 0.98 17.73 -1.07
CA ARG A 203 2.26 17.10 -1.42
C ARG A 203 2.31 16.74 -2.91
N TRP A 204 3.39 16.09 -3.32
CA TRP A 204 3.55 15.51 -4.66
C TRP A 204 2.38 14.58 -5.05
N HIS A 205 1.65 14.06 -4.07
CA HIS A 205 0.45 13.25 -4.30
C HIS A 205 -0.66 13.99 -5.04
N SER A 206 -0.67 15.33 -4.96
CA SER A 206 -1.65 16.18 -5.63
C SER A 206 -1.53 16.20 -7.17
N GLN A 207 -0.50 15.55 -7.70
CA GLN A 207 -0.21 15.43 -9.13
C GLN A 207 -0.36 13.97 -9.56
N LYS A 208 -1.27 13.73 -10.51
CA LYS A 208 -1.62 12.38 -10.95
C LYS A 208 -0.48 11.67 -11.68
N ASP A 209 0.37 12.40 -12.36
CA ASP A 209 1.59 11.87 -13.01
C ASP A 209 2.60 11.30 -12.00
N ILE A 210 2.61 11.82 -10.76
CA ILE A 210 3.53 11.36 -9.70
C ILE A 210 2.90 10.28 -8.81
N SER A 211 1.60 10.38 -8.52
CA SER A 211 0.93 9.50 -7.56
C SER A 211 -0.04 8.49 -8.18
N GLY A 212 -0.44 8.71 -9.44
CA GLY A 212 -1.57 8.00 -10.04
C GLY A 212 -2.94 8.39 -9.48
N GLY A 213 -3.01 9.43 -8.61
CA GLY A 213 -4.21 9.83 -7.89
C GLY A 213 -4.55 8.90 -6.71
N LEU A 214 -5.60 9.23 -5.97
CA LEU A 214 -5.97 8.47 -4.77
C LEU A 214 -6.44 7.04 -5.06
N MET A 215 -6.93 6.75 -6.27
CA MET A 215 -7.29 5.39 -6.68
C MET A 215 -6.08 4.45 -6.78
N ILE A 216 -4.89 4.99 -7.07
CA ILE A 216 -3.64 4.23 -7.05
C ILE A 216 -2.93 4.41 -5.72
N HIS A 217 -2.61 5.63 -5.31
CA HIS A 217 -1.79 5.86 -4.11
C HIS A 217 -2.43 5.33 -2.83
N LYS A 218 -3.70 5.68 -2.54
CA LYS A 218 -4.38 5.30 -1.28
C LYS A 218 -5.19 4.01 -1.45
N ALA A 219 -6.03 3.94 -2.49
CA ALA A 219 -6.95 2.82 -2.66
C ALA A 219 -6.26 1.51 -3.03
N THR A 220 -4.97 1.53 -3.42
CA THR A 220 -4.17 0.31 -3.59
C THR A 220 -4.21 -0.59 -2.35
N HIS A 221 -4.17 -0.03 -1.14
CA HIS A 221 -4.33 -0.79 0.10
C HIS A 221 -5.69 -1.48 0.18
N HIS A 222 -6.74 -0.78 -0.23
CA HIS A 222 -8.12 -1.24 -0.11
C HIS A 222 -8.42 -2.31 -1.15
N PHE A 223 -7.98 -2.10 -2.38
CA PHE A 223 -8.11 -3.08 -3.46
C PHE A 223 -7.28 -4.33 -3.18
N ASP A 224 -6.07 -4.14 -2.66
CA ASP A 224 -5.23 -5.25 -2.22
C ASP A 224 -5.89 -6.09 -1.11
N LEU A 225 -6.49 -5.43 -0.11
CA LEU A 225 -7.24 -6.12 0.94
C LEU A 225 -8.40 -6.93 0.38
N VAL A 226 -9.22 -6.35 -0.51
CA VAL A 226 -10.37 -7.08 -1.07
C VAL A 226 -9.90 -8.25 -1.92
N ASN A 227 -8.88 -8.06 -2.78
CA ASN A 227 -8.30 -9.13 -3.58
C ASN A 227 -7.78 -10.28 -2.69
N TRP A 228 -7.08 -9.94 -1.60
CA TRP A 228 -6.55 -10.90 -0.63
C TRP A 228 -7.66 -11.57 0.19
N TRP A 229 -8.65 -10.80 0.68
CA TRP A 229 -9.78 -11.35 1.43
C TRP A 229 -10.59 -12.34 0.61
N LEU A 230 -10.88 -12.01 -0.65
CA LEU A 230 -11.61 -12.87 -1.57
C LEU A 230 -10.76 -14.02 -2.12
N GLY A 231 -9.44 -13.88 -2.15
CA GLY A 231 -8.55 -14.82 -2.84
C GLY A 231 -8.82 -14.87 -4.34
N SER A 232 -9.18 -13.74 -4.96
CA SER A 232 -9.61 -13.67 -6.36
C SER A 232 -9.07 -12.42 -7.04
N ASP A 233 -8.84 -12.53 -8.37
CA ASP A 233 -8.37 -11.44 -9.19
C ASP A 233 -9.54 -10.59 -9.72
N PRO A 234 -9.37 -9.24 -9.83
CA PRO A 234 -10.33 -8.37 -10.50
C PRO A 234 -10.33 -8.64 -12.02
N GLU A 235 -11.49 -8.48 -12.66
CA GLU A 235 -11.70 -8.72 -14.09
C GLU A 235 -12.10 -7.46 -14.84
N VAL A 236 -13.13 -6.75 -14.37
CA VAL A 236 -13.67 -5.53 -15.00
C VAL A 236 -13.92 -4.46 -13.96
N VAL A 237 -13.64 -3.22 -14.31
CA VAL A 237 -13.82 -2.04 -13.46
C VAL A 237 -14.69 -1.01 -14.17
N MET A 238 -15.62 -0.40 -13.43
CA MET A 238 -16.37 0.80 -13.81
C MET A 238 -16.28 1.81 -12.68
N ALA A 239 -16.06 3.09 -13.00
CA ALA A 239 -15.84 4.10 -11.97
C ALA A 239 -16.24 5.50 -12.40
N TYR A 240 -16.59 6.33 -11.38
CA TYR A 240 -16.79 7.78 -11.50
C TYR A 240 -15.98 8.49 -10.41
N GLY A 241 -15.35 9.61 -10.79
CA GLY A 241 -14.56 10.41 -9.85
C GLY A 241 -14.61 11.90 -10.23
N LYS A 242 -14.47 12.76 -9.23
CA LYS A 242 -14.41 14.21 -9.42
C LYS A 242 -13.56 14.89 -8.35
N LYS A 243 -13.06 16.09 -8.67
CA LYS A 243 -12.50 17.03 -7.70
C LYS A 243 -13.49 18.17 -7.50
N GLU A 244 -13.98 18.34 -6.29
CA GLU A 244 -14.97 19.38 -5.99
C GLU A 244 -14.67 20.12 -4.68
N PHE A 245 -14.14 19.42 -3.69
CA PHE A 245 -13.84 20.00 -2.38
C PHE A 245 -12.52 20.79 -2.38
N TYR A 246 -11.40 20.19 -2.79
CA TYR A 246 -10.08 20.85 -2.77
C TYR A 246 -9.88 21.74 -4.00
N THR A 247 -10.66 22.84 -4.06
CA THR A 247 -10.71 23.78 -5.19
C THR A 247 -10.67 25.23 -4.75
N PRO A 248 -10.25 26.19 -5.63
CA PRO A 248 -10.34 27.62 -5.34
C PRO A 248 -11.80 28.08 -5.07
N ALA A 249 -12.78 27.41 -5.65
CA ALA A 249 -14.20 27.73 -5.40
C ALA A 249 -14.61 27.40 -3.96
N MET A 250 -14.16 26.26 -3.41
CA MET A 250 -14.42 25.89 -2.02
C MET A 250 -13.67 26.82 -1.05
N ALA A 251 -12.43 27.23 -1.35
CA ALA A 251 -11.71 28.22 -0.54
C ALA A 251 -12.54 29.49 -0.35
N ARG A 252 -13.13 30.03 -1.44
CA ARG A 252 -14.01 31.21 -1.36
C ARG A 252 -15.27 30.95 -0.52
N ARG A 253 -15.89 29.75 -0.64
CA ARG A 253 -17.05 29.36 0.20
C ARG A 253 -16.69 29.29 1.69
N MET A 254 -15.42 29.00 2.00
CA MET A 254 -14.88 29.00 3.37
C MET A 254 -14.41 30.39 3.85
N GLY A 255 -14.68 31.46 3.10
CA GLY A 255 -14.36 32.83 3.48
C GLY A 255 -12.93 33.26 3.17
N LEU A 256 -12.18 32.49 2.38
CA LEU A 256 -10.86 32.87 1.88
C LEU A 256 -11.02 33.65 0.56
N GLN A 257 -10.13 34.62 0.32
CA GLN A 257 -10.17 35.40 -0.91
C GLN A 257 -9.65 34.63 -2.12
N SER A 258 -8.57 33.86 -1.91
CA SER A 258 -7.88 33.14 -2.98
C SER A 258 -7.11 31.93 -2.44
N HIS A 259 -6.55 31.15 -3.37
CA HIS A 259 -5.48 30.19 -3.07
C HIS A 259 -4.13 30.89 -3.10
N HIS A 260 -3.15 30.28 -2.44
CA HIS A 260 -1.75 30.71 -2.44
C HIS A 260 -0.86 29.54 -2.82
N GLU A 261 0.44 29.78 -3.03
CA GLU A 261 1.35 28.70 -3.38
C GLU A 261 1.52 27.71 -2.21
N ARG A 262 1.77 28.24 -0.99
CA ARG A 262 2.08 27.44 0.19
C ARG A 262 1.58 28.09 1.48
N CYS A 263 1.45 27.29 2.55
CA CYS A 263 0.98 27.76 3.85
C CYS A 263 1.97 28.70 4.54
N HIS A 264 3.28 28.44 4.48
CA HIS A 264 4.30 29.23 5.18
C HIS A 264 4.26 30.72 4.83
N THR A 265 4.01 31.07 3.57
CA THR A 265 3.95 32.46 3.09
C THR A 265 2.53 32.98 2.88
N CYS A 266 1.50 32.21 3.30
CA CYS A 266 0.11 32.56 3.06
C CYS A 266 -0.33 33.75 3.92
N PRO A 267 -0.85 34.85 3.33
CA PRO A 267 -1.36 36.00 4.07
C PRO A 267 -2.70 35.71 4.78
N GLU A 268 -3.42 34.66 4.40
CA GLU A 268 -4.71 34.25 4.98
C GLU A 268 -4.58 33.10 6.02
N LYS A 269 -3.36 32.82 6.49
CA LYS A 269 -3.09 31.71 7.40
C LYS A 269 -3.97 31.68 8.64
N ASP A 270 -4.29 32.84 9.20
CA ASP A 270 -5.07 32.96 10.45
C ASP A 270 -6.58 32.68 10.26
N LYS A 271 -7.06 32.70 9.00
CA LYS A 271 -8.45 32.40 8.63
C LYS A 271 -8.62 30.99 8.09
N CYS A 272 -7.54 30.37 7.63
CA CYS A 272 -7.61 29.10 6.93
C CYS A 272 -7.58 27.91 7.90
N THR A 273 -8.68 27.15 7.98
CA THR A 273 -8.78 25.93 8.79
C THR A 273 -7.86 24.81 8.32
N PHE A 274 -7.32 24.93 7.09
CA PHE A 274 -6.35 24.00 6.52
C PHE A 274 -4.92 24.51 6.59
N PHE A 275 -4.64 25.56 7.35
CA PHE A 275 -3.29 26.07 7.52
C PHE A 275 -2.37 25.01 8.17
N LEU A 276 -1.20 24.81 7.59
CA LEU A 276 -0.16 23.92 8.11
C LEU A 276 1.12 24.71 8.37
N ASP A 277 1.51 24.80 9.64
CA ASP A 277 2.84 25.31 10.01
C ASP A 277 3.83 24.14 10.05
N ILE A 278 4.49 23.91 8.94
CA ILE A 278 5.48 22.83 8.80
C ILE A 278 6.67 22.97 9.76
N THR A 279 6.94 24.18 10.26
CA THR A 279 8.09 24.45 11.14
C THR A 279 7.87 23.99 12.58
N LYS A 280 6.61 23.77 12.98
CA LYS A 280 6.25 23.29 14.33
C LYS A 280 6.62 21.83 14.58
N ASP A 281 6.65 21.01 13.54
CA ASP A 281 7.11 19.63 13.68
C ASP A 281 8.60 19.54 13.34
N LYS A 282 9.40 19.18 14.33
CA LYS A 282 10.86 19.09 14.19
C LYS A 282 11.26 18.13 13.05
N ASN A 283 10.57 17.01 12.91
CA ASN A 283 10.92 16.03 11.89
C ASN A 283 10.60 16.54 10.48
N PHE A 284 9.44 17.19 10.29
CA PHE A 284 9.08 17.77 9.00
C PHE A 284 9.93 18.97 8.66
N LYS A 285 10.28 19.78 9.67
CA LYS A 285 11.22 20.90 9.48
C LYS A 285 12.58 20.39 9.01
N GLU A 286 13.20 19.48 9.75
CA GLU A 286 14.52 18.93 9.38
C GLU A 286 14.51 18.19 8.05
N LEU A 287 13.47 17.40 7.77
CA LEU A 287 13.44 16.53 6.59
C LEU A 287 13.04 17.25 5.31
N TYR A 288 12.15 18.25 5.40
CA TYR A 288 11.58 18.92 4.23
C TYR A 288 11.91 20.42 4.20
N PHE A 289 11.46 21.20 5.18
CA PHE A 289 11.56 22.67 5.14
C PHE A 289 13.02 23.17 5.02
N ASP A 290 13.92 22.64 5.83
CA ASP A 290 15.35 23.05 5.82
C ASP A 290 16.07 22.56 4.55
N ASN A 291 15.50 21.63 3.81
CA ASN A 291 16.10 20.98 2.64
C ASN A 291 15.37 21.27 1.31
N GLU A 292 14.33 22.10 1.30
CA GLU A 292 13.61 22.49 0.08
C GLU A 292 14.49 23.23 -0.94
N LYS A 293 15.54 23.89 -0.48
CA LYS A 293 16.52 24.59 -1.32
C LYS A 293 17.31 23.70 -2.30
N HIS A 294 17.30 22.38 -2.07
CA HIS A 294 18.06 21.43 -2.89
C HIS A 294 17.22 20.87 -4.06
N ASP A 295 15.90 20.81 -3.93
CA ASP A 295 15.03 20.20 -4.93
C ASP A 295 13.73 20.99 -5.19
N GLY A 296 13.50 22.10 -4.49
CA GLY A 296 12.30 22.94 -4.66
C GLY A 296 11.02 22.28 -4.17
N TYR A 297 11.12 21.19 -3.41
CA TYR A 297 9.94 20.48 -2.91
C TYR A 297 9.35 21.16 -1.68
N PHE A 298 8.18 21.80 -1.83
CA PHE A 298 7.40 22.39 -0.74
C PHE A 298 6.40 21.39 -0.20
N ARG A 299 6.59 20.97 1.07
CA ARG A 299 5.73 20.00 1.76
C ARG A 299 4.38 20.59 2.20
N ASP A 300 4.29 21.90 2.33
CA ASP A 300 3.15 22.68 2.85
C ASP A 300 2.43 23.49 1.75
N ARG A 301 2.32 22.95 0.53
CA ARG A 301 1.61 23.63 -0.56
C ARG A 301 0.12 23.83 -0.20
N CYS A 302 -0.48 24.88 -0.73
CA CYS A 302 -1.89 25.20 -0.50
C CYS A 302 -2.80 24.10 -1.09
N VAL A 303 -3.82 23.66 -0.35
CA VAL A 303 -4.77 22.63 -0.80
C VAL A 303 -5.81 23.13 -1.80
N TRP A 304 -5.87 24.44 -1.99
CA TRP A 304 -6.86 25.12 -2.85
C TRP A 304 -6.33 25.45 -4.24
N ARG A 305 -5.14 25.00 -4.60
CA ARG A 305 -4.48 25.31 -5.86
C ARG A 305 -5.26 24.74 -7.06
N PRO A 306 -5.38 25.51 -8.17
CA PRO A 306 -6.11 25.05 -9.36
C PRO A 306 -5.41 23.88 -10.09
N GLU A 307 -4.07 23.80 -10.02
CA GLU A 307 -3.28 22.78 -10.72
C GLU A 307 -3.36 21.37 -10.10
N ILE A 308 -4.04 21.21 -8.96
CA ILE A 308 -4.29 19.88 -8.38
C ILE A 308 -5.19 19.10 -9.34
N ASP A 309 -4.77 17.91 -9.77
CA ASP A 309 -5.45 17.13 -10.81
C ASP A 309 -5.97 15.77 -10.33
N ILE A 310 -5.87 15.48 -9.02
CA ILE A 310 -6.43 14.27 -8.40
C ILE A 310 -7.87 14.48 -7.92
N GLU A 311 -8.65 13.42 -7.92
CA GLU A 311 -10.05 13.41 -7.44
C GLU A 311 -10.10 13.36 -5.90
N ASP A 312 -11.16 13.94 -5.32
CA ASP A 312 -11.47 13.91 -3.88
C ASP A 312 -12.71 13.06 -3.54
N THR A 313 -13.53 12.73 -4.54
CA THR A 313 -14.76 11.94 -4.40
C THR A 313 -14.82 10.90 -5.52
N MET A 314 -14.83 9.61 -5.16
CA MET A 314 -14.72 8.53 -6.14
C MET A 314 -15.59 7.34 -5.75
N ASN A 315 -16.19 6.69 -6.76
CA ASN A 315 -16.97 5.47 -6.63
C ASN A 315 -16.52 4.47 -7.70
N VAL A 316 -16.35 3.21 -7.30
CA VAL A 316 -15.80 2.14 -8.17
C VAL A 316 -16.62 0.88 -8.00
N ILE A 317 -16.94 0.21 -9.10
CA ILE A 317 -17.51 -1.12 -9.14
C ILE A 317 -16.47 -2.05 -9.77
N VAL A 318 -16.18 -3.19 -9.11
CA VAL A 318 -15.26 -4.21 -9.62
C VAL A 318 -15.97 -5.54 -9.72
N LYS A 319 -15.87 -6.19 -10.89
CA LYS A 319 -16.25 -7.59 -11.09
C LYS A 319 -15.01 -8.46 -10.90
N TYR A 320 -15.12 -9.51 -10.08
CA TYR A 320 -14.06 -10.48 -9.81
C TYR A 320 -14.23 -11.76 -10.62
N LYS A 321 -13.15 -12.45 -10.94
CA LYS A 321 -13.16 -13.75 -11.67
C LYS A 321 -14.01 -14.82 -10.97
N MET A 322 -14.05 -14.82 -9.64
CA MET A 322 -14.91 -15.73 -8.86
C MET A 322 -16.40 -15.42 -8.94
N GLY A 323 -16.79 -14.32 -9.62
CA GLY A 323 -18.18 -13.89 -9.78
C GLY A 323 -18.68 -12.91 -8.71
N ALA A 324 -17.91 -12.62 -7.67
CA ALA A 324 -18.27 -11.59 -6.70
C ALA A 324 -18.13 -10.18 -7.31
N THR A 325 -18.91 -9.22 -6.79
CA THR A 325 -18.80 -7.81 -7.13
C THR A 325 -18.40 -6.98 -5.93
N LEU A 326 -17.60 -5.92 -6.15
CA LEU A 326 -17.27 -4.91 -5.15
C LEU A 326 -17.93 -3.59 -5.52
N SER A 327 -18.62 -2.98 -4.56
CA SER A 327 -19.00 -1.56 -4.56
C SER A 327 -18.07 -0.82 -3.60
N TYR A 328 -17.30 0.13 -4.12
CA TYR A 328 -16.29 0.85 -3.35
C TYR A 328 -16.45 2.36 -3.47
N SER A 329 -16.27 3.08 -2.35
CA SER A 329 -16.19 4.55 -2.36
C SER A 329 -15.02 5.06 -1.54
N LEU A 330 -14.43 6.18 -1.99
CA LEU A 330 -13.43 6.95 -1.26
C LEU A 330 -13.75 8.44 -1.34
N ASN A 331 -13.80 9.08 -0.16
CA ASN A 331 -13.97 10.51 -0.02
C ASN A 331 -12.85 11.08 0.85
N ALA A 332 -12.23 12.18 0.42
CA ALA A 332 -11.06 12.77 1.08
C ALA A 332 -11.37 13.97 1.99
N MET A 333 -12.66 14.14 2.38
CA MET A 333 -13.12 15.31 3.16
C MET A 333 -14.13 14.93 4.26
N ASN A 334 -13.92 13.76 4.89
CA ASN A 334 -14.85 13.27 5.91
C ASN A 334 -14.55 13.82 7.32
N ALA A 335 -15.54 13.74 8.19
CA ALA A 335 -15.44 14.16 9.58
C ALA A 335 -14.56 13.22 10.43
N TRP A 336 -14.41 11.96 10.01
CA TRP A 336 -13.59 10.93 10.67
C TRP A 336 -12.85 10.08 9.64
N GLU A 337 -11.87 9.33 10.10
CA GLU A 337 -11.12 8.41 9.25
C GLU A 337 -11.35 6.97 9.64
N GLY A 338 -11.45 6.13 8.64
CA GLY A 338 -11.66 4.70 8.80
C GLY A 338 -12.48 4.12 7.67
N TYR A 339 -13.10 2.98 7.94
CA TYR A 339 -13.90 2.31 6.92
C TYR A 339 -15.05 1.49 7.50
N ASN A 340 -16.06 1.32 6.64
CA ASN A 340 -17.10 0.32 6.80
C ASN A 340 -17.01 -0.66 5.64
N ILE A 341 -17.00 -1.95 5.93
CA ILE A 341 -17.05 -2.99 4.91
C ILE A 341 -18.08 -4.07 5.28
N ALA A 342 -18.73 -4.61 4.26
CA ALA A 342 -19.63 -5.74 4.43
C ALA A 342 -19.43 -6.75 3.30
N PHE A 343 -19.46 -8.03 3.66
CA PHE A 343 -19.40 -9.16 2.75
C PHE A 343 -20.75 -9.88 2.80
N ASN A 344 -21.40 -10.00 1.65
CA ASN A 344 -22.67 -10.70 1.50
C ASN A 344 -22.39 -12.11 0.93
N GLY A 345 -22.71 -13.12 1.69
CA GLY A 345 -22.43 -14.50 1.32
C GLY A 345 -23.69 -15.39 1.31
N THR A 346 -23.52 -16.61 0.82
CA THR A 346 -24.62 -17.59 0.67
C THR A 346 -25.18 -18.09 1.99
N LYS A 347 -24.47 -17.93 3.11
CA LYS A 347 -24.92 -18.33 4.45
C LYS A 347 -25.17 -17.17 5.40
N GLY A 348 -24.77 -15.94 5.03
CA GLY A 348 -24.92 -14.79 5.89
C GLY A 348 -24.14 -13.56 5.39
N ARG A 349 -24.05 -12.58 6.28
CA ARG A 349 -23.35 -11.31 6.06
C ARG A 349 -22.30 -11.09 7.16
N LEU A 350 -21.12 -10.63 6.79
CA LEU A 350 -20.08 -10.17 7.71
C LEU A 350 -19.94 -8.66 7.56
N GLU A 351 -20.13 -7.94 8.66
CA GLU A 351 -19.88 -6.48 8.73
C GLU A 351 -18.65 -6.21 9.57
N HIS A 352 -17.81 -5.26 9.11
CA HIS A 352 -16.61 -4.87 9.81
C HIS A 352 -16.37 -3.37 9.65
N SER A 353 -16.16 -2.67 10.78
CA SER A 353 -15.92 -1.23 10.83
C SER A 353 -14.72 -0.94 11.72
N ILE A 354 -13.81 -0.09 11.24
CA ILE A 354 -12.62 0.34 11.98
C ILE A 354 -12.52 1.86 11.92
N VAL A 355 -12.21 2.46 13.06
CA VAL A 355 -11.81 3.86 13.19
C VAL A 355 -10.29 3.94 13.17
N GLU A 356 -9.74 4.69 12.20
CA GLU A 356 -8.30 4.89 12.07
C GLU A 356 -7.88 6.15 12.84
N GLY A 357 -6.78 6.07 13.58
CA GLY A 357 -6.17 7.26 14.18
C GLY A 357 -5.53 8.13 13.11
N GLY A 358 -6.12 9.29 12.84
CA GLY A 358 -5.68 10.22 11.79
C GLY A 358 -4.38 10.98 12.12
N ALA A 359 -3.32 10.30 12.49
CA ALA A 359 -2.04 10.91 12.88
C ALA A 359 -1.11 11.13 11.67
N VAL A 360 -1.45 12.03 10.75
CA VAL A 360 -0.59 12.27 9.57
C VAL A 360 -0.02 13.68 9.52
N SER A 361 -0.62 14.66 10.17
CA SER A 361 -0.16 16.05 10.07
C SER A 361 0.37 16.54 11.40
N ALA A 362 1.62 16.91 11.40
CA ALA A 362 2.27 17.59 12.51
C ALA A 362 1.52 18.86 12.91
N GLY A 363 1.23 19.00 14.20
CA GLY A 363 0.66 20.21 14.78
C GLY A 363 -0.86 20.38 14.58
N ALA A 364 -1.54 19.43 13.99
CA ALA A 364 -3.00 19.43 13.95
C ALA A 364 -3.56 18.80 15.22
N THR A 365 -4.44 19.52 15.91
CA THR A 365 -5.32 18.94 16.91
C THR A 365 -6.20 17.89 16.26
N ASN A 366 -6.50 16.83 16.98
CA ASN A 366 -7.32 15.73 16.47
C ASN A 366 -8.76 16.22 16.28
N TYR A 367 -9.10 16.67 15.06
CA TYR A 367 -10.45 17.09 14.67
C TYR A 367 -11.31 15.93 14.17
N GLN A 368 -11.05 14.74 14.64
CA GLN A 368 -11.87 13.60 14.30
C GLN A 368 -13.15 13.65 15.13
N ALA A 369 -14.30 13.55 14.47
CA ALA A 369 -15.55 13.36 15.18
C ALA A 369 -15.48 12.05 15.96
N ASP A 370 -15.99 12.08 17.18
CA ASP A 370 -16.04 10.90 18.05
C ASP A 370 -16.90 9.80 17.37
N GLN A 371 -16.28 8.64 17.17
CA GLN A 371 -16.90 7.48 16.52
C GLN A 371 -16.62 6.24 17.36
N ASP A 372 -17.63 5.81 18.06
CA ASP A 372 -17.62 4.59 18.89
C ASP A 372 -18.03 3.38 18.05
N ARG A 373 -17.22 2.99 17.01
CA ARG A 373 -17.66 1.96 16.06
C ARG A 373 -16.57 1.05 15.50
N GLU A 374 -15.66 0.59 16.32
CA GLU A 374 -14.92 -0.61 15.94
C GLU A 374 -15.81 -1.83 16.18
N ARG A 375 -16.14 -2.55 15.11
CA ARG A 375 -17.10 -3.65 15.20
C ARG A 375 -16.82 -4.72 14.16
N THR A 376 -16.93 -5.97 14.58
CA THR A 376 -17.03 -7.14 13.69
C THR A 376 -18.33 -7.87 14.01
N ARG A 377 -19.22 -8.01 13.04
CA ARG A 377 -20.54 -8.60 13.24
C ARG A 377 -20.83 -9.69 12.20
N LEU A 378 -21.21 -10.86 12.67
CA LEU A 378 -21.66 -11.97 11.86
C LEU A 378 -23.19 -12.04 11.91
N ILE A 379 -23.82 -12.06 10.74
CA ILE A 379 -25.28 -12.08 10.59
C ILE A 379 -25.64 -13.27 9.71
N PRO A 380 -26.05 -14.41 10.28
CA PRO A 380 -26.48 -15.55 9.48
C PRO A 380 -27.79 -15.24 8.74
N LEU A 381 -28.03 -15.88 7.58
CA LEU A 381 -29.31 -15.73 6.86
C LEU A 381 -30.51 -16.07 7.71
N ARG A 382 -30.35 -17.00 8.64
CA ARG A 382 -31.39 -17.43 9.61
C ARG A 382 -30.71 -17.56 10.95
N GLY A 383 -31.22 -16.84 11.94
CA GLY A 383 -30.69 -16.87 13.29
C GLY A 383 -30.40 -15.46 13.83
N LYS A 384 -29.71 -15.41 14.95
CA LYS A 384 -29.39 -14.16 15.66
C LYS A 384 -28.05 -13.65 15.20
N ALA A 385 -27.97 -12.35 14.97
CA ALA A 385 -26.70 -11.67 14.71
C ALA A 385 -25.80 -11.69 15.95
N GLU A 386 -24.48 -11.85 15.74
CA GLU A 386 -23.46 -11.93 16.77
C GLU A 386 -22.40 -10.84 16.55
N ASP A 387 -22.13 -10.06 17.58
CA ASP A 387 -21.01 -9.13 17.62
C ASP A 387 -19.78 -9.87 18.17
N LEU A 388 -18.73 -9.95 17.35
CA LEU A 388 -17.48 -10.61 17.69
C LEU A 388 -16.50 -9.60 18.30
N GLU A 389 -15.68 -10.03 19.26
CA GLU A 389 -14.58 -9.21 19.75
C GLU A 389 -13.62 -8.90 18.62
N VAL A 390 -13.28 -7.62 18.44
CA VAL A 390 -12.38 -7.17 17.40
C VAL A 390 -10.93 -7.47 17.80
N TRP A 391 -10.20 -8.14 16.92
CA TRP A 391 -8.78 -8.38 17.15
C TRP A 391 -8.00 -7.06 17.13
N THR A 392 -7.20 -6.82 18.15
CA THR A 392 -6.46 -5.57 18.32
C THR A 392 -4.96 -5.77 18.16
N GLY A 393 -4.25 -4.70 17.83
CA GLY A 393 -2.80 -4.66 17.74
C GLY A 393 -2.24 -3.28 18.11
N THR A 394 -0.97 -3.25 18.50
CA THR A 394 -0.28 -2.02 18.88
C THR A 394 0.71 -1.57 17.81
N GLY A 395 0.77 -0.26 17.53
CA GLY A 395 1.67 0.33 16.55
C GLY A 395 0.96 0.88 15.31
N GLY A 396 1.76 1.32 14.33
CA GLY A 396 1.24 1.93 13.10
C GLY A 396 0.34 0.98 12.29
N HIS A 397 -0.64 1.55 11.60
CA HIS A 397 -1.59 0.84 10.74
C HIS A 397 -2.34 -0.29 11.46
N GLY A 398 -2.86 0.00 12.67
CA GLY A 398 -3.58 -0.97 13.49
C GLY A 398 -2.71 -2.16 13.93
N GLY A 399 -1.42 -1.94 14.19
CA GLY A 399 -0.45 -2.96 14.58
C GLY A 399 0.24 -3.71 13.43
N GLY A 400 -0.18 -3.48 12.19
CA GLY A 400 0.33 -4.23 11.03
C GLY A 400 1.81 -3.98 10.71
N ASP A 401 2.33 -2.78 10.96
CA ASP A 401 3.73 -2.44 10.66
C ASP A 401 4.71 -3.37 11.40
N ASN A 402 4.52 -3.59 12.69
CA ASN A 402 5.43 -4.41 13.50
C ASN A 402 5.43 -5.88 13.06
N VAL A 403 4.26 -6.44 12.78
CA VAL A 403 4.13 -7.83 12.30
C VAL A 403 4.79 -8.00 10.94
N MET A 404 4.56 -7.07 10.02
CA MET A 404 5.18 -7.07 8.69
C MET A 404 6.71 -6.97 8.77
N LEU A 405 7.23 -6.06 9.59
CA LEU A 405 8.69 -5.89 9.76
C LEU A 405 9.35 -7.12 10.35
N THR A 406 8.67 -7.83 11.27
CA THR A 406 9.16 -9.09 11.83
C THR A 406 9.26 -10.18 10.76
N GLU A 407 8.29 -10.28 9.85
CA GLU A 407 8.36 -11.22 8.73
C GLU A 407 9.46 -10.85 7.72
N VAL A 408 9.64 -9.55 7.43
CA VAL A 408 10.59 -9.08 6.40
C VAL A 408 12.05 -9.15 6.87
N PHE A 409 12.33 -8.74 8.11
CA PHE A 409 13.69 -8.56 8.63
C PHE A 409 14.08 -9.53 9.75
N GLY A 410 13.11 -10.21 10.34
CA GLY A 410 13.29 -11.19 11.39
C GLY A 410 13.26 -12.62 10.85
N LYS A 411 12.74 -13.53 11.66
CA LYS A 411 12.53 -14.91 11.28
C LYS A 411 11.13 -15.06 10.69
N ALA A 412 11.07 -15.41 9.41
CA ALA A 412 9.80 -15.70 8.74
C ALA A 412 9.23 -17.03 9.27
N GLU A 413 7.94 -17.05 9.57
CA GLU A 413 7.16 -18.22 9.92
C GLU A 413 6.20 -18.57 8.78
N ASP A 414 5.70 -19.80 8.73
CA ASP A 414 4.66 -20.14 7.76
C ASP A 414 3.36 -19.41 8.13
N ASP A 415 2.89 -18.59 7.20
CA ASP A 415 1.71 -17.76 7.38
C ASP A 415 0.50 -18.37 6.67
N LYS A 416 -0.42 -18.95 7.46
CA LYS A 416 -1.66 -19.55 6.94
C LYS A 416 -2.51 -18.59 6.12
N TYR A 417 -2.39 -17.26 6.36
CA TYR A 417 -3.15 -16.23 5.67
C TYR A 417 -2.48 -15.76 4.37
N LYS A 418 -1.24 -16.16 4.11
CA LYS A 418 -0.44 -15.73 2.94
C LYS A 418 -0.44 -14.20 2.78
N ARG A 419 -0.06 -13.48 3.87
CA ARG A 419 -0.01 -12.02 3.91
C ARG A 419 1.13 -11.44 3.10
N ALA A 420 2.20 -12.23 2.87
CA ALA A 420 3.31 -11.84 2.03
C ALA A 420 2.84 -11.52 0.59
N ALA A 421 2.97 -10.26 0.17
CA ALA A 421 2.58 -9.82 -1.16
C ALA A 421 3.80 -9.65 -2.06
N ASP A 422 3.66 -10.08 -3.30
CA ASP A 422 4.62 -9.86 -4.37
C ASP A 422 4.09 -8.87 -5.42
N GLU A 423 4.84 -8.69 -6.52
CA GLU A 423 4.44 -7.80 -7.62
C GLU A 423 3.08 -8.16 -8.21
N ARG A 424 2.66 -9.45 -8.20
CA ARG A 424 1.37 -9.89 -8.73
C ARG A 424 0.21 -9.29 -7.94
N SER A 425 0.30 -9.33 -6.60
CA SER A 425 -0.64 -8.64 -5.71
C SER A 425 -0.61 -7.13 -5.93
N GLY A 426 0.59 -6.55 -6.03
CA GLY A 426 0.80 -5.13 -6.33
C GLY A 426 0.16 -4.72 -7.65
N LEU A 427 0.33 -5.53 -8.70
CA LEU A 427 -0.25 -5.30 -10.01
C LEU A 427 -1.77 -5.24 -9.96
N TYR A 428 -2.43 -6.30 -9.46
CA TYR A 428 -3.89 -6.32 -9.43
C TYR A 428 -4.49 -5.18 -8.61
N SER A 429 -3.83 -4.74 -7.55
CA SER A 429 -4.31 -3.61 -6.76
C SER A 429 -4.21 -2.27 -7.50
N ILE A 430 -3.07 -1.99 -8.17
CA ILE A 430 -2.93 -0.74 -8.94
C ILE A 430 -3.73 -0.74 -10.23
N LEU A 431 -3.93 -1.90 -10.87
CA LEU A 431 -4.68 -1.99 -12.13
C LEU A 431 -6.17 -1.67 -11.94
N ILE A 432 -6.76 -1.96 -10.77
CA ILE A 432 -8.10 -1.45 -10.43
C ILE A 432 -8.09 0.08 -10.42
N GLY A 433 -7.11 0.71 -9.77
CA GLY A 433 -6.98 2.17 -9.73
C GLY A 433 -6.73 2.79 -11.10
N ALA A 434 -5.87 2.18 -11.91
CA ALA A 434 -5.58 2.63 -13.28
C ALA A 434 -6.81 2.50 -14.19
N ALA A 435 -7.57 1.40 -14.08
CA ALA A 435 -8.84 1.22 -14.76
C ALA A 435 -9.86 2.31 -14.34
N ALA A 436 -9.97 2.58 -13.02
CA ALA A 436 -10.84 3.64 -12.52
C ALA A 436 -10.47 5.01 -13.10
N ASN A 437 -9.17 5.36 -13.14
CA ASN A 437 -8.72 6.59 -13.77
C ASN A 437 -9.08 6.68 -15.26
N LYS A 438 -9.03 5.56 -15.99
CA LYS A 438 -9.50 5.50 -17.41
C LYS A 438 -11.02 5.71 -17.49
N CYS A 439 -11.80 5.10 -16.59
CA CYS A 439 -13.25 5.32 -16.52
C CYS A 439 -13.63 6.79 -16.27
N PHE A 440 -12.89 7.50 -15.41
CA PHE A 440 -13.13 8.93 -15.15
C PHE A 440 -13.03 9.79 -16.41
N VAL A 441 -12.20 9.38 -17.36
CA VAL A 441 -11.98 10.13 -18.61
C VAL A 441 -12.97 9.73 -19.71
N ASN A 442 -13.21 8.41 -19.89
CA ASN A 442 -13.95 7.91 -21.06
C ASN A 442 -15.37 7.43 -20.76
N GLY A 443 -15.75 7.31 -19.46
CA GLY A 443 -17.08 6.85 -19.04
C GLY A 443 -17.40 5.38 -19.31
N ASN A 444 -16.41 4.58 -19.73
CA ASN A 444 -16.58 3.17 -20.12
C ASN A 444 -15.95 2.21 -19.12
N ALA A 445 -16.52 1.00 -19.00
CA ALA A 445 -15.91 -0.08 -18.24
C ALA A 445 -14.57 -0.51 -18.88
N VAL A 446 -13.61 -0.87 -18.02
CA VAL A 446 -12.26 -1.26 -18.43
C VAL A 446 -11.96 -2.69 -17.96
N LYS A 447 -11.52 -3.56 -18.84
CA LYS A 447 -11.02 -4.90 -18.51
C LYS A 447 -9.58 -4.81 -18.01
N ILE A 448 -9.29 -5.50 -16.91
CA ILE A 448 -7.93 -5.54 -16.34
C ILE A 448 -6.93 -6.15 -17.33
N ALA A 449 -7.35 -7.19 -18.06
CA ALA A 449 -6.50 -7.87 -19.04
C ALA A 449 -6.07 -6.97 -20.22
N ASP A 450 -6.78 -5.87 -20.48
CA ASP A 450 -6.44 -4.92 -21.54
C ASP A 450 -5.34 -3.92 -21.13
N LEU A 451 -4.93 -3.92 -19.85
CA LEU A 451 -3.99 -2.95 -19.31
C LEU A 451 -2.54 -3.43 -19.33
N VAL A 452 -2.31 -4.71 -19.03
CA VAL A 452 -0.99 -5.32 -18.89
C VAL A 452 -1.03 -6.75 -19.38
N THR A 453 0.02 -7.20 -20.09
CA THR A 453 0.16 -8.58 -20.56
C THR A 453 1.01 -9.44 -19.63
N GLY A 454 0.81 -10.75 -19.65
CA GLY A 454 1.60 -11.69 -18.85
C GLY A 454 1.24 -11.70 -17.36
N LEU A 455 0.02 -11.26 -17.02
CA LEU A 455 -0.51 -11.32 -15.66
C LEU A 455 -0.64 -12.77 -15.19
N SER A 456 -0.24 -13.00 -13.93
CA SER A 456 -0.46 -14.27 -13.23
C SER A 456 -1.05 -13.99 -11.86
N SER A 457 -1.85 -14.92 -11.35
CA SER A 457 -2.46 -14.77 -10.02
C SER A 457 -1.42 -14.86 -8.91
N PRO A 458 -1.55 -14.05 -7.84
CA PRO A 458 -0.71 -14.16 -6.66
C PRO A 458 -1.00 -15.46 -5.89
N VAL A 459 -0.09 -15.83 -5.01
CA VAL A 459 -0.34 -16.92 -4.05
C VAL A 459 -1.36 -16.43 -3.02
N VAL A 460 -2.44 -17.19 -2.86
CA VAL A 460 -3.51 -16.89 -1.90
C VAL A 460 -3.69 -18.04 -0.91
N ALA A 461 -4.19 -17.72 0.28
CA ALA A 461 -4.61 -18.76 1.24
C ALA A 461 -5.78 -19.57 0.67
N PRO A 462 -5.91 -20.86 1.04
CA PRO A 462 -7.05 -21.65 0.66
C PRO A 462 -8.36 -20.99 1.12
N MET A 463 -9.30 -20.83 0.19
CA MET A 463 -10.63 -20.30 0.44
C MET A 463 -11.66 -21.40 0.27
N PRO A 464 -12.83 -21.32 0.93
CA PRO A 464 -13.94 -22.19 0.63
C PRO A 464 -14.20 -22.16 -0.89
N THR A 465 -14.23 -23.32 -1.52
CA THR A 465 -14.49 -23.41 -2.96
C THR A 465 -15.98 -23.40 -3.24
N ARG A 466 -16.41 -22.60 -4.20
CA ARG A 466 -17.75 -22.71 -4.78
C ARG A 466 -17.91 -24.05 -5.47
N SER A 467 -18.85 -24.85 -4.99
CA SER A 467 -19.17 -26.15 -5.59
C SER A 467 -19.86 -26.01 -6.96
N ASP A 468 -20.56 -24.89 -7.16
CA ASP A 468 -21.32 -24.61 -8.38
C ASP A 468 -21.33 -23.07 -8.64
N PRO A 469 -20.36 -22.55 -9.38
CA PRO A 469 -20.26 -21.12 -9.65
C PRO A 469 -21.47 -20.68 -10.51
N VAL A 470 -22.19 -19.67 -10.03
CA VAL A 470 -23.26 -19.03 -10.82
C VAL A 470 -22.61 -18.29 -11.99
N PRO A 471 -22.94 -18.64 -13.25
CA PRO A 471 -22.43 -17.92 -14.39
C PRO A 471 -22.82 -16.44 -14.35
N MET A 472 -21.86 -15.56 -14.52
CA MET A 472 -22.18 -14.14 -14.71
C MET A 472 -22.69 -13.95 -16.14
N PRO A 473 -23.73 -13.12 -16.37
CA PRO A 473 -24.12 -12.74 -17.72
C PRO A 473 -22.91 -12.17 -18.48
N SER A 474 -22.77 -12.58 -19.73
CA SER A 474 -21.72 -12.12 -20.65
C SER A 474 -21.86 -10.64 -20.99
#